data_edf3c39275592808f77266c33d977af0
#
_entry.id   edf3c39275592808f77266c33d977af0
#
_cell.length_a   1.000
_cell.length_b   1.000
_cell.length_c   1.000
_cell.angle_alpha   90.00
_cell.angle_beta   90.00
_cell.angle_gamma   90.00
#
_symmetry.space_group_name_H-M   'P 1'
#
loop_
_entity.id
_entity.type
_entity.pdbx_description
1 polymer ?
#
loop_
_entity_poly.entity_id
_entity_poly.type
_entity_poly.pdbx_seq_one_letter_code
_entity_poly.pdbx_strand_id
1 'polypeptide(L)'
;IRSFYASGLLLPMGYGQGPGQAYNWGHNYEIQWGFENGTSFGLAVAAMGFVSASVGGVIYLNRLRRKGIFQGQLGEDAKDNVTLSTFTGDNEVPISESMDKFTIQLALVFLAYALAFLFMKGVNSLLDPAGTGAKGLAGTVQSMIWGFQFLFSSVFGMLIKAVMKALRKKGVMHREYTNNFLQNRIAGFMFDLMVVASIAAIDLSAFRDHRFVLPLTVISILGAFGTYFYLRFVCKRVFPWFEH
;
A
#
# COMPACT_ATOMS: atom_id res chain seq x y z
N ILE A 1 -8.86 29.00 -9.00
CA ILE A 1 -7.75 28.06 -9.28
C ILE A 1 -8.14 27.30 -10.54
N ARG A 2 -7.47 27.57 -11.67
CA ARG A 2 -7.66 26.77 -12.89
C ARG A 2 -6.79 25.52 -12.78
N SER A 3 -7.22 24.56 -11.98
CA SER A 3 -6.62 23.24 -11.87
C SER A 3 -7.52 22.22 -12.54
N PHE A 4 -6.98 21.05 -12.85
CA PHE A 4 -7.79 19.93 -13.31
C PHE A 4 -8.87 19.60 -12.27
N TYR A 5 -10.13 19.54 -12.69
CA TYR A 5 -11.29 19.45 -11.78
C TYR A 5 -11.28 18.20 -10.90
N ALA A 6 -10.69 17.09 -11.37
CA ALA A 6 -10.62 15.85 -10.64
C ALA A 6 -9.31 15.68 -9.83
N SER A 7 -8.42 16.69 -9.80
CA SER A 7 -7.15 16.60 -9.05
C SER A 7 -7.35 16.32 -7.56
N GLY A 8 -8.47 16.78 -6.98
CA GLY A 8 -8.83 16.50 -5.60
C GLY A 8 -9.04 15.02 -5.28
N LEU A 9 -9.42 14.19 -6.27
CA LEU A 9 -9.57 12.74 -6.08
C LEU A 9 -8.21 12.02 -5.91
N LEU A 10 -7.11 12.66 -6.27
CA LEU A 10 -5.78 12.12 -6.01
C LEU A 10 -5.39 12.18 -4.53
N LEU A 11 -6.07 13.00 -3.72
CA LEU A 11 -5.84 13.07 -2.28
C LEU A 11 -6.11 11.74 -1.57
N PRO A 12 -7.31 11.12 -1.65
CA PRO A 12 -7.55 9.83 -1.02
C PRO A 12 -6.67 8.71 -1.63
N MET A 13 -6.29 8.82 -2.90
CA MET A 13 -5.38 7.86 -3.53
C MET A 13 -3.98 7.95 -2.95
N GLY A 14 -3.40 9.14 -2.82
CA GLY A 14 -2.06 9.34 -2.28
C GLY A 14 -1.97 9.13 -0.78
N TYR A 15 -2.87 9.74 -0.01
CA TYR A 15 -2.87 9.66 1.46
C TYR A 15 -3.37 8.32 2.01
N GLY A 16 -4.34 7.69 1.35
CA GLY A 16 -4.99 6.48 1.85
C GLY A 16 -4.45 5.19 1.24
N GLN A 17 -4.11 5.20 -0.05
CA GLN A 17 -3.69 4.00 -0.78
C GLN A 17 -2.21 4.00 -1.17
N GLY A 18 -1.55 5.14 -1.04
CA GLY A 18 -0.12 5.28 -1.30
C GLY A 18 0.25 5.58 -2.75
N PRO A 19 1.57 5.60 -3.06
CA PRO A 19 2.07 6.11 -4.33
C PRO A 19 1.66 5.29 -5.55
N GLY A 20 1.46 3.97 -5.41
CA GLY A 20 1.08 3.12 -6.53
C GLY A 20 -0.28 3.52 -7.14
N GLN A 21 -1.28 3.78 -6.30
CA GLN A 21 -2.60 4.22 -6.76
C GLN A 21 -2.60 5.68 -7.21
N ALA A 22 -1.88 6.53 -6.50
CA ALA A 22 -1.71 7.92 -6.89
C ALA A 22 -1.03 8.05 -8.27
N TYR A 23 -0.03 7.20 -8.55
CA TYR A 23 0.59 7.08 -9.85
C TYR A 23 -0.42 6.64 -10.93
N ASN A 24 -1.11 5.52 -10.70
CA ASN A 24 -2.05 4.97 -11.68
C ASN A 24 -3.13 5.97 -12.08
N TRP A 25 -3.77 6.62 -11.12
CA TRP A 25 -4.81 7.59 -11.39
C TRP A 25 -4.26 8.90 -11.97
N GLY A 26 -3.12 9.38 -11.46
CA GLY A 26 -2.43 10.54 -12.02
C GLY A 26 -2.06 10.34 -13.49
N HIS A 27 -1.51 9.18 -13.81
CA HIS A 27 -1.16 8.79 -15.17
C HIS A 27 -2.38 8.65 -16.10
N ASN A 28 -3.46 8.04 -15.60
CA ASN A 28 -4.72 7.98 -16.35
C ASN A 28 -5.28 9.38 -16.64
N TYR A 29 -5.22 10.28 -15.67
CA TYR A 29 -5.66 11.67 -15.86
C TYR A 29 -4.80 12.41 -16.87
N GLU A 30 -3.51 12.12 -16.90
CA GLU A 30 -2.58 12.69 -17.88
C GLU A 30 -2.89 12.22 -19.30
N ILE A 31 -3.04 10.90 -19.50
CA ILE A 31 -3.23 10.32 -20.85
C ILE A 31 -4.66 10.52 -21.37
N GLN A 32 -5.67 10.29 -20.52
CA GLN A 32 -7.06 10.24 -20.98
C GLN A 32 -7.74 11.60 -20.96
N TRP A 33 -7.35 12.48 -20.04
CA TRP A 33 -8.03 13.77 -19.83
C TRP A 33 -7.12 14.99 -19.91
N GLY A 34 -5.87 14.82 -20.35
CA GLY A 34 -4.95 15.92 -20.61
C GLY A 34 -4.53 16.71 -19.37
N PHE A 35 -4.48 16.06 -18.19
CA PHE A 35 -3.95 16.69 -16.99
C PHE A 35 -2.43 16.72 -17.04
N GLU A 36 -1.84 17.80 -17.52
CA GLU A 36 -0.39 17.98 -17.61
C GLU A 36 0.29 17.69 -16.25
N ASN A 37 1.31 16.83 -16.25
CA ASN A 37 2.03 16.37 -15.07
C ASN A 37 1.15 15.66 -14.02
N GLY A 38 0.04 15.05 -14.43
CA GLY A 38 -0.87 14.34 -13.54
C GLY A 38 -0.20 13.20 -12.77
N THR A 39 0.72 12.49 -13.41
CA THR A 39 1.55 11.44 -12.80
C THR A 39 2.39 12.00 -11.65
N SER A 40 3.16 13.07 -11.91
CA SER A 40 3.98 13.74 -10.89
C SER A 40 3.15 14.36 -9.79
N PHE A 41 1.96 14.87 -10.11
CA PHE A 41 1.02 15.41 -9.14
C PHE A 41 0.54 14.34 -8.15
N GLY A 42 0.12 13.18 -8.66
CA GLY A 42 -0.29 12.04 -7.82
C GLY A 42 0.82 11.57 -6.88
N LEU A 43 2.03 11.39 -7.43
CA LEU A 43 3.20 10.99 -6.65
C LEU A 43 3.59 12.04 -5.59
N ALA A 44 3.52 13.33 -5.94
CA ALA A 44 3.78 14.42 -4.99
C ALA A 44 2.75 14.45 -3.85
N VAL A 45 1.47 14.22 -4.14
CA VAL A 45 0.43 14.09 -3.10
C VAL A 45 0.74 12.92 -2.17
N ALA A 46 1.16 11.77 -2.68
CA ALA A 46 1.54 10.62 -1.86
C ALA A 46 2.78 10.92 -0.99
N ALA A 47 3.81 11.57 -1.56
CA ALA A 47 5.00 11.99 -0.82
C ALA A 47 4.64 12.95 0.33
N MET A 48 3.75 13.93 0.10
CA MET A 48 3.24 14.81 1.15
C MET A 48 2.43 14.07 2.20
N GLY A 49 1.74 12.99 1.81
CA GLY A 49 1.07 12.06 2.73
C GLY A 49 2.06 11.40 3.69
N PHE A 50 3.18 10.88 3.18
CA PHE A 50 4.24 10.30 4.01
C PHE A 50 4.88 11.32 4.96
N VAL A 51 5.18 12.52 4.48
CA VAL A 51 5.71 13.61 5.33
C VAL A 51 4.70 13.95 6.43
N SER A 52 3.43 14.09 6.08
CA SER A 52 2.36 14.38 7.04
C SER A 52 2.20 13.27 8.08
N ALA A 53 2.28 12.00 7.67
CA ALA A 53 2.21 10.85 8.57
C ALA A 53 3.44 10.76 9.49
N SER A 54 4.64 10.93 8.95
CA SER A 54 5.88 10.85 9.72
C SER A 54 6.00 12.00 10.71
N VAL A 55 5.89 13.23 10.26
CA VAL A 55 6.05 14.42 11.12
C VAL A 55 4.83 14.58 12.02
N GLY A 56 3.62 14.56 11.45
CA GLY A 56 2.37 14.72 12.18
C GLY A 56 2.12 13.60 13.16
N GLY A 57 2.39 12.35 12.76
CA GLY A 57 2.26 11.16 13.59
C GLY A 57 3.19 11.20 14.81
N VAL A 58 4.47 11.54 14.62
CA VAL A 58 5.43 11.68 15.72
C VAL A 58 5.03 12.80 16.68
N ILE A 59 4.61 13.96 16.16
CA ILE A 59 4.13 15.06 17.00
C ILE A 59 2.89 14.62 17.79
N TYR A 60 1.95 13.94 17.17
CA TYR A 60 0.73 13.46 17.80
C TYR A 60 1.02 12.43 18.88
N LEU A 61 1.85 11.42 18.62
CA LEU A 61 2.28 10.39 19.59
C LEU A 61 3.02 11.02 20.77
N ASN A 62 3.94 11.95 20.53
CA ASN A 62 4.63 12.65 21.60
C ASN A 62 3.69 13.48 22.49
N ARG A 63 2.65 14.06 21.89
CA ARG A 63 1.62 14.79 22.65
C ARG A 63 0.77 13.87 23.52
N LEU A 64 0.39 12.69 23.00
CA LEU A 64 -0.32 11.67 23.76
C LEU A 64 0.54 11.12 24.92
N ARG A 65 1.82 10.86 24.66
CA ARG A 65 2.78 10.42 25.68
C ARG A 65 2.93 11.45 26.81
N ARG A 66 3.05 12.74 26.47
CA ARG A 66 3.12 13.83 27.49
C ARG A 66 1.83 13.95 28.31
N LYS A 67 0.70 13.55 27.78
CA LYS A 67 -0.60 13.52 28.50
C LYS A 67 -0.78 12.27 29.35
N GLY A 68 0.17 11.34 29.40
CA GLY A 68 0.09 10.10 30.16
C GLY A 68 -0.88 9.05 29.59
N ILE A 69 -1.47 9.30 28.42
CA ILE A 69 -2.41 8.39 27.77
C ILE A 69 -1.68 7.17 27.17
N PHE A 70 -0.41 7.33 26.87
CA PHE A 70 0.45 6.30 26.31
C PHE A 70 1.55 5.95 27.32
N GLN A 71 1.23 5.11 28.31
CA GLN A 71 2.23 4.54 29.22
C GLN A 71 2.71 3.19 28.64
N GLY A 72 3.86 3.24 27.99
CA GLY A 72 4.82 2.17 28.17
C GLY A 72 4.73 0.89 27.34
N GLN A 73 4.31 0.84 26.08
CA GLN A 73 4.52 -0.40 25.28
C GLN A 73 5.49 -0.27 24.12
N LEU A 74 5.97 0.91 23.80
CA LEU A 74 7.00 1.10 22.75
C LEU A 74 8.45 0.90 23.22
N GLY A 75 8.67 0.67 24.51
CA GLY A 75 10.02 0.58 25.11
C GLY A 75 10.39 -0.78 25.67
N GLU A 76 9.42 -1.61 26.03
CA GLU A 76 9.69 -2.95 26.59
C GLU A 76 9.61 -4.04 25.51
N ASP A 77 8.66 -3.97 24.58
CA ASP A 77 8.57 -4.92 23.46
C ASP A 77 9.69 -4.72 22.41
N ALA A 78 10.29 -3.51 22.34
CA ALA A 78 11.49 -3.28 21.52
C ALA A 78 12.78 -3.85 22.13
N LYS A 79 12.73 -4.27 23.40
CA LYS A 79 13.82 -5.00 24.09
C LYS A 79 13.64 -6.50 24.06
N ASP A 80 12.53 -7.00 23.51
CA ASP A 80 12.45 -8.42 23.21
C ASP A 80 13.56 -8.72 22.20
N ASN A 81 14.63 -9.24 22.80
CA ASN A 81 15.75 -9.79 22.06
C ASN A 81 15.15 -10.65 20.96
N VAL A 82 15.49 -10.32 19.71
CA VAL A 82 15.16 -11.13 18.55
C VAL A 82 15.80 -12.49 18.80
N THR A 83 15.08 -13.36 19.51
CA THR A 83 15.52 -14.70 19.85
C THR A 83 15.23 -15.62 18.68
N LEU A 84 15.96 -16.73 18.60
CA LEU A 84 15.71 -17.78 17.59
C LEU A 84 14.23 -18.20 17.56
N SER A 85 13.51 -18.14 18.68
CA SER A 85 12.09 -18.41 18.78
C SER A 85 11.21 -17.39 18.05
N THR A 86 11.69 -16.15 17.81
CA THR A 86 11.00 -15.14 17.02
C THR A 86 11.03 -15.47 15.52
N PHE A 87 12.06 -16.22 15.10
CA PHE A 87 12.26 -16.66 13.71
C PHE A 87 11.74 -18.07 13.43
N THR A 88 11.44 -18.86 14.46
CA THR A 88 11.00 -20.26 14.33
C THR A 88 9.69 -20.45 15.05
N GLY A 89 8.59 -20.61 14.29
CA GLY A 89 7.32 -21.10 14.83
C GLY A 89 7.33 -22.61 14.99
N ASP A 90 6.41 -23.15 15.81
CA ASP A 90 6.21 -24.58 15.96
C ASP A 90 5.89 -25.23 14.61
N ASN A 91 6.65 -26.26 14.21
CA ASN A 91 6.56 -26.96 12.93
C ASN A 91 6.98 -26.19 11.67
N GLU A 92 7.74 -25.11 11.80
CA GLU A 92 8.36 -24.45 10.65
C GLU A 92 9.56 -25.24 10.10
N VAL A 93 9.95 -24.91 8.85
CA VAL A 93 11.16 -25.43 8.20
C VAL A 93 12.36 -25.08 9.04
N PRO A 94 13.20 -26.04 9.50
CA PRO A 94 14.39 -25.74 10.28
C PRO A 94 15.38 -24.84 9.52
N ILE A 95 16.14 -24.01 10.25
CA ILE A 95 17.18 -23.16 9.66
C ILE A 95 18.29 -23.98 9.01
N SER A 96 18.47 -25.23 9.44
CA SER A 96 19.50 -26.17 8.94
C SER A 96 19.13 -26.86 7.62
N GLU A 97 17.90 -26.65 7.09
CA GLU A 97 17.54 -27.21 5.79
C GLU A 97 18.09 -26.36 4.65
N SER A 98 18.37 -27.01 3.52
CA SER A 98 18.94 -26.39 2.30
C SER A 98 18.04 -25.36 1.63
N MET A 99 16.76 -25.24 2.03
CA MET A 99 15.83 -24.24 1.53
C MET A 99 15.81 -23.01 2.42
N ASP A 100 16.20 -21.87 1.85
CA ASP A 100 16.14 -20.59 2.53
C ASP A 100 14.67 -20.18 2.77
N LYS A 101 14.30 -19.98 4.05
CA LYS A 101 12.97 -19.53 4.46
C LYS A 101 12.54 -18.23 3.77
N PHE A 102 13.48 -17.31 3.56
CA PHE A 102 13.22 -16.05 2.89
C PHE A 102 12.83 -16.26 1.42
N THR A 103 13.55 -17.12 0.72
CA THR A 103 13.28 -17.47 -0.68
C THR A 103 11.87 -18.06 -0.84
N ILE A 104 11.44 -18.91 0.08
CA ILE A 104 10.08 -19.48 0.07
C ILE A 104 9.03 -18.37 0.20
N GLN A 105 9.21 -17.44 1.16
CA GLN A 105 8.26 -16.32 1.33
C GLN A 105 8.21 -15.45 0.08
N LEU A 106 9.36 -15.14 -0.51
CA LEU A 106 9.46 -14.34 -1.73
C LEU A 106 8.79 -15.06 -2.90
N ALA A 107 9.00 -16.37 -3.05
CA ALA A 107 8.34 -17.17 -4.08
C ALA A 107 6.82 -17.19 -3.92
N LEU A 108 6.29 -17.27 -2.69
CA LEU A 108 4.86 -17.19 -2.43
C LEU A 108 4.27 -15.83 -2.81
N VAL A 109 4.99 -14.73 -2.54
CA VAL A 109 4.59 -13.38 -2.95
C VAL A 109 4.54 -13.26 -4.48
N PHE A 110 5.59 -13.72 -5.17
CA PHE A 110 5.61 -13.73 -6.64
C PHE A 110 4.54 -14.63 -7.24
N LEU A 111 4.26 -15.78 -6.63
CA LEU A 111 3.17 -16.66 -7.05
C LEU A 111 1.81 -15.96 -6.95
N ALA A 112 1.54 -15.27 -5.84
CA ALA A 112 0.30 -14.50 -5.67
C ALA A 112 0.17 -13.41 -6.74
N TYR A 113 1.25 -12.69 -7.02
CA TYR A 113 1.29 -11.67 -8.06
C TYR A 113 1.10 -12.27 -9.47
N ALA A 114 1.77 -13.38 -9.77
CA ALA A 114 1.67 -14.06 -11.07
C ALA A 114 0.23 -14.56 -11.32
N LEU A 115 -0.43 -15.14 -10.31
CA LEU A 115 -1.83 -15.57 -10.42
C LEU A 115 -2.77 -14.38 -10.63
N ALA A 116 -2.56 -13.27 -9.90
CA ALA A 116 -3.34 -12.06 -10.12
C ALA A 116 -3.14 -11.49 -11.53
N PHE A 117 -1.90 -11.45 -12.01
CA PHE A 117 -1.59 -10.99 -13.36
C PHE A 117 -2.24 -11.87 -14.43
N LEU A 118 -2.14 -13.19 -14.31
CA LEU A 118 -2.77 -14.14 -15.24
C LEU A 118 -4.29 -13.99 -15.24
N PHE A 119 -4.87 -13.81 -14.07
CA PHE A 119 -6.32 -13.58 -13.94
C PHE A 119 -6.71 -12.27 -14.66
N MET A 120 -6.04 -11.16 -14.35
CA MET A 120 -6.32 -9.87 -14.99
C MET A 120 -6.13 -9.93 -16.51
N LYS A 121 -5.08 -10.61 -16.97
CA LYS A 121 -4.83 -10.83 -18.41
C LYS A 121 -5.93 -11.66 -19.05
N GLY A 122 -6.41 -12.71 -18.38
CA GLY A 122 -7.52 -13.52 -18.85
C GLY A 122 -8.82 -12.72 -18.97
N VAL A 123 -9.16 -11.93 -17.94
CA VAL A 123 -10.36 -11.06 -17.98
C VAL A 123 -10.21 -9.99 -19.08
N ASN A 124 -9.02 -9.42 -19.24
CA ASN A 124 -8.75 -8.46 -20.30
C ASN A 124 -8.96 -9.07 -21.70
N SER A 125 -8.48 -10.29 -21.92
CA SER A 125 -8.67 -11.01 -23.19
C SER A 125 -10.15 -11.35 -23.46
N LEU A 126 -10.97 -11.52 -22.43
CA LEU A 126 -12.42 -11.69 -22.58
C LEU A 126 -13.14 -10.39 -22.92
N LEU A 127 -12.67 -9.25 -22.38
CA LEU A 127 -13.26 -7.92 -22.63
C LEU A 127 -12.83 -7.33 -23.99
N ASP A 128 -11.65 -7.68 -24.46
CA ASP A 128 -11.10 -7.22 -25.74
C ASP A 128 -10.40 -8.40 -26.47
N PRO A 129 -11.17 -9.31 -27.08
CA PRO A 129 -10.63 -10.47 -27.78
C PRO A 129 -9.79 -10.10 -29.00
N ALA A 130 -10.05 -8.94 -29.61
CA ALA A 130 -9.35 -8.46 -30.81
C ALA A 130 -8.10 -7.65 -30.50
N GLY A 131 -7.85 -7.24 -29.26
CA GLY A 131 -6.70 -6.43 -28.88
C GLY A 131 -6.72 -5.01 -29.48
N THR A 132 -7.89 -4.54 -29.90
CA THR A 132 -8.05 -3.23 -30.56
C THR A 132 -8.24 -2.07 -29.62
N GLY A 133 -8.25 -2.34 -28.32
CA GLY A 133 -8.58 -1.42 -27.24
C GLY A 133 -10.10 -1.41 -26.98
N ALA A 134 -10.49 -1.90 -25.82
CA ALA A 134 -11.88 -1.92 -25.43
C ALA A 134 -12.44 -0.50 -25.34
N LYS A 135 -13.62 -0.27 -25.95
CA LYS A 135 -14.28 1.04 -25.97
C LYS A 135 -15.52 1.04 -25.04
N GLY A 136 -15.92 2.22 -24.58
CA GLY A 136 -17.09 2.39 -23.74
C GLY A 136 -16.94 1.73 -22.36
N LEU A 137 -17.98 1.03 -21.91
CA LEU A 137 -17.99 0.37 -20.60
C LEU A 137 -16.89 -0.68 -20.45
N ALA A 138 -16.59 -1.47 -21.49
CA ALA A 138 -15.53 -2.47 -21.45
C ALA A 138 -14.16 -1.85 -21.24
N GLY A 139 -13.84 -0.71 -21.88
CA GLY A 139 -12.60 0.03 -21.68
C GLY A 139 -12.48 0.60 -20.26
N THR A 140 -13.58 1.10 -19.71
CA THR A 140 -13.61 1.59 -18.32
C THR A 140 -13.33 0.44 -17.32
N VAL A 141 -13.99 -0.71 -17.50
CA VAL A 141 -13.77 -1.89 -16.67
C VAL A 141 -12.32 -2.39 -16.79
N GLN A 142 -11.77 -2.41 -17.99
CA GLN A 142 -10.37 -2.76 -18.24
C GLN A 142 -9.41 -1.85 -17.46
N SER A 143 -9.57 -0.54 -17.55
CA SER A 143 -8.76 0.42 -16.77
C SER A 143 -8.90 0.21 -15.26
N MET A 144 -10.12 -0.07 -14.77
CA MET A 144 -10.37 -0.34 -13.37
C MET A 144 -9.67 -1.62 -12.89
N ILE A 145 -9.73 -2.71 -13.66
CA ILE A 145 -9.08 -3.97 -13.30
C ILE A 145 -7.57 -3.77 -13.15
N TRP A 146 -6.93 -3.09 -14.09
CA TRP A 146 -5.50 -2.77 -13.99
C TRP A 146 -5.19 -1.78 -12.87
N GLY A 147 -6.06 -0.83 -12.59
CA GLY A 147 -5.91 0.11 -11.48
C GLY A 147 -6.02 -0.55 -10.10
N PHE A 148 -6.81 -1.63 -9.98
CA PHE A 148 -7.02 -2.34 -8.72
C PHE A 148 -6.25 -3.66 -8.60
N GLN A 149 -5.13 -3.80 -9.30
CA GLN A 149 -4.28 -5.01 -9.29
C GLN A 149 -3.89 -5.48 -7.88
N PHE A 150 -3.68 -4.55 -6.93
CA PHE A 150 -3.33 -4.87 -5.55
C PHE A 150 -4.43 -5.66 -4.83
N LEU A 151 -5.69 -5.41 -5.17
CA LEU A 151 -6.85 -6.10 -4.60
C LEU A 151 -6.85 -7.57 -5.03
N PHE A 152 -6.64 -7.83 -6.33
CA PHE A 152 -6.54 -9.20 -6.84
C PHE A 152 -5.34 -9.93 -6.26
N SER A 153 -4.19 -9.28 -6.16
CA SER A 153 -2.99 -9.85 -5.52
C SER A 153 -3.25 -10.22 -4.06
N SER A 154 -3.97 -9.38 -3.32
CA SER A 154 -4.37 -9.67 -1.93
C SER A 154 -5.32 -10.86 -1.84
N VAL A 155 -6.31 -10.95 -2.73
CA VAL A 155 -7.24 -12.09 -2.78
C VAL A 155 -6.51 -13.38 -3.08
N PHE A 156 -5.62 -13.40 -4.08
CA PHE A 156 -4.82 -14.58 -4.39
C PHE A 156 -3.85 -14.95 -3.27
N GLY A 157 -3.27 -13.99 -2.57
CA GLY A 157 -2.45 -14.23 -1.37
C GLY A 157 -3.25 -14.92 -0.26
N MET A 158 -4.48 -14.46 0.02
CA MET A 158 -5.38 -15.11 0.96
C MET A 158 -5.79 -16.51 0.50
N LEU A 159 -6.05 -16.69 -0.80
CA LEU A 159 -6.40 -17.97 -1.38
C LEU A 159 -5.25 -18.98 -1.25
N ILE A 160 -4.01 -18.59 -1.56
CA ILE A 160 -2.82 -19.44 -1.37
C ILE A 160 -2.72 -19.88 0.09
N LYS A 161 -2.86 -18.94 1.04
CA LYS A 161 -2.81 -19.24 2.48
C LYS A 161 -3.94 -20.20 2.89
N ALA A 162 -5.15 -20.04 2.35
CA ALA A 162 -6.29 -20.93 2.60
C ALA A 162 -6.06 -22.33 2.04
N VAL A 163 -5.54 -22.44 0.82
CA VAL A 163 -5.19 -23.71 0.17
C VAL A 163 -4.11 -24.44 0.96
N MET A 164 -3.04 -23.77 1.34
CA MET A 164 -1.97 -24.35 2.16
C MET A 164 -2.51 -24.88 3.49
N LYS A 165 -3.37 -24.11 4.17
CA LYS A 165 -4.04 -24.54 5.40
C LYS A 165 -4.94 -25.76 5.18
N ALA A 166 -5.66 -25.84 4.06
CA ALA A 166 -6.50 -26.99 3.71
C ALA A 166 -5.65 -28.24 3.41
N LEU A 167 -4.55 -28.11 2.68
CA LEU A 167 -3.60 -29.19 2.38
C LEU A 167 -2.95 -29.74 3.66
N ARG A 168 -2.62 -28.85 4.62
CA ARG A 168 -2.11 -29.25 5.93
C ARG A 168 -3.15 -30.07 6.72
N LYS A 169 -4.42 -29.64 6.72
CA LYS A 169 -5.51 -30.38 7.38
C LYS A 169 -5.73 -31.77 6.79
N LYS A 170 -5.47 -31.94 5.48
CA LYS A 170 -5.57 -33.24 4.78
C LYS A 170 -4.33 -34.12 4.95
N GLY A 171 -3.31 -33.69 5.70
CA GLY A 171 -2.08 -34.44 5.91
C GLY A 171 -1.13 -34.49 4.71
N VAL A 172 -1.42 -33.74 3.63
CA VAL A 172 -0.55 -33.68 2.45
C VAL A 172 0.69 -32.80 2.72
N MET A 173 0.52 -31.76 3.52
CA MET A 173 1.62 -30.90 3.96
C MET A 173 1.85 -31.09 5.46
N HIS A 174 3.07 -31.45 5.81
CA HIS A 174 3.46 -31.69 7.20
C HIS A 174 4.08 -30.46 7.88
N ARG A 175 4.50 -29.44 7.10
CA ARG A 175 5.21 -28.26 7.60
C ARG A 175 4.47 -26.96 7.29
N GLU A 176 4.68 -25.95 8.10
CA GLU A 176 4.22 -24.60 7.85
C GLU A 176 5.28 -23.82 7.07
N TYR A 177 4.95 -23.43 5.83
CA TYR A 177 5.82 -22.70 4.93
C TYR A 177 5.61 -21.18 5.03
N THR A 178 4.54 -20.73 5.68
CA THR A 178 4.23 -19.30 5.83
C THR A 178 4.80 -18.78 7.15
N ASN A 179 5.71 -17.82 7.07
CA ASN A 179 6.25 -17.13 8.24
C ASN A 179 5.81 -15.67 8.22
N ASN A 180 4.92 -15.30 9.15
CA ASN A 180 4.35 -13.94 9.22
C ASN A 180 5.43 -12.87 9.48
N PHE A 181 6.47 -13.20 10.26
CA PHE A 181 7.56 -12.27 10.54
C PHE A 181 8.34 -11.92 9.27
N LEU A 182 8.75 -12.94 8.50
CA LEU A 182 9.47 -12.74 7.25
C LEU A 182 8.59 -12.03 6.20
N GLN A 183 7.29 -12.39 6.11
CA GLN A 183 6.36 -11.71 5.22
C GLN A 183 6.24 -10.21 5.56
N ASN A 184 6.14 -9.86 6.84
CA ASN A 184 6.11 -8.46 7.27
C ASN A 184 7.42 -7.73 6.95
N ARG A 185 8.56 -8.39 7.05
CA ARG A 185 9.87 -7.82 6.66
C ARG A 185 9.95 -7.57 5.16
N ILE A 186 9.51 -8.53 4.35
CA ILE A 186 9.43 -8.37 2.88
C ILE A 186 8.48 -7.21 2.54
N ALA A 187 7.31 -7.16 3.16
CA ALA A 187 6.34 -6.09 2.94
C ALA A 187 6.93 -4.71 3.29
N GLY A 188 7.62 -4.58 4.43
CA GLY A 188 8.29 -3.34 4.83
C GLY A 188 9.35 -2.91 3.81
N PHE A 189 10.23 -3.84 3.41
CA PHE A 189 11.27 -3.57 2.42
C PHE A 189 10.69 -3.13 1.05
N MET A 190 9.66 -3.83 0.57
CA MET A 190 9.00 -3.47 -0.68
C MET A 190 8.28 -2.11 -0.59
N PHE A 191 7.71 -1.79 0.58
CA PHE A 191 7.12 -0.49 0.84
C PHE A 191 8.17 0.62 0.78
N ASP A 192 9.32 0.45 1.42
CA ASP A 192 10.40 1.43 1.41
C ASP A 192 10.92 1.66 -0.01
N LEU A 193 11.12 0.58 -0.80
CA LEU A 193 11.49 0.69 -2.22
C LEU A 193 10.44 1.46 -3.02
N MET A 194 9.16 1.18 -2.79
CA MET A 194 8.06 1.87 -3.48
C MET A 194 8.06 3.37 -3.15
N VAL A 195 8.28 3.74 -1.88
CA VAL A 195 8.36 5.15 -1.46
C VAL A 195 9.52 5.86 -2.13
N VAL A 196 10.71 5.27 -2.09
CA VAL A 196 11.91 5.86 -2.70
C VAL A 196 11.75 6.00 -4.21
N ALA A 197 11.29 4.95 -4.88
CA ALA A 197 11.05 4.98 -6.33
C ALA A 197 10.00 6.02 -6.72
N SER A 198 8.94 6.17 -5.93
CA SER A 198 7.87 7.13 -6.20
C SER A 198 8.35 8.58 -6.06
N ILE A 199 9.18 8.87 -5.06
CA ILE A 199 9.75 10.21 -4.87
C ILE A 199 10.75 10.51 -5.99
N ALA A 200 11.58 9.53 -6.36
CA ALA A 200 12.56 9.68 -7.46
C ALA A 200 11.90 9.88 -8.84
N ALA A 201 10.68 9.39 -9.02
CA ALA A 201 9.92 9.51 -10.27
C ALA A 201 9.17 10.85 -10.43
N ILE A 202 9.18 11.72 -9.43
CA ILE A 202 8.54 13.04 -9.51
C ILE A 202 9.38 13.96 -10.42
N ASP A 203 8.73 14.53 -11.44
CA ASP A 203 9.37 15.53 -12.27
C ASP A 203 9.47 16.87 -11.51
N LEU A 204 10.71 17.23 -11.18
CA LEU A 204 11.01 18.48 -10.46
C LEU A 204 10.70 19.72 -11.30
N SER A 205 10.64 19.60 -12.62
CA SER A 205 10.31 20.74 -13.51
C SER A 205 8.87 21.22 -13.29
N ALA A 206 7.95 20.30 -12.92
CA ALA A 206 6.57 20.61 -12.62
C ALA A 206 6.39 21.59 -11.45
N PHE A 207 7.32 21.62 -10.51
CA PHE A 207 7.28 22.56 -9.37
C PHE A 207 7.57 24.02 -9.75
N ARG A 208 8.00 24.29 -10.99
CA ARG A 208 8.14 25.68 -11.49
C ARG A 208 6.80 26.30 -11.87
N ASP A 209 5.77 25.46 -12.10
CA ASP A 209 4.44 25.96 -12.48
C ASP A 209 3.57 26.21 -11.24
N HIS A 210 3.11 27.45 -11.08
CA HIS A 210 2.14 27.80 -10.03
C HIS A 210 0.83 27.02 -10.12
N ARG A 211 0.44 26.58 -11.33
CA ARG A 211 -0.75 25.74 -11.54
C ARG A 211 -0.61 24.36 -10.97
N PHE A 212 0.60 23.89 -10.77
CA PHE A 212 0.95 22.63 -10.12
C PHE A 212 1.11 22.82 -8.60
N VAL A 213 1.92 23.77 -8.17
CA VAL A 213 2.30 23.94 -6.77
C VAL A 213 1.13 24.38 -5.89
N LEU A 214 0.31 25.32 -6.36
CA LEU A 214 -0.78 25.88 -5.55
C LEU A 214 -1.86 24.83 -5.23
N PRO A 215 -2.40 24.07 -6.19
CA PRO A 215 -3.33 22.96 -5.88
C PRO A 215 -2.70 21.88 -5.02
N LEU A 216 -1.46 21.51 -5.28
CA LEU A 216 -0.73 20.53 -4.48
C LEU A 216 -0.63 20.96 -3.01
N THR A 217 -0.26 22.20 -2.76
CA THR A 217 -0.15 22.74 -1.39
C THR A 217 -1.50 22.76 -0.69
N VAL A 218 -2.54 23.23 -1.36
CA VAL A 218 -3.90 23.29 -0.80
C VAL A 218 -4.42 21.88 -0.47
N ILE A 219 -4.28 20.95 -1.41
CA ILE A 219 -4.73 19.56 -1.21
C ILE A 219 -3.93 18.90 -0.08
N SER A 220 -2.61 19.12 0.00
CA SER A 220 -1.76 18.55 1.06
C SER A 220 -2.14 19.06 2.44
N ILE A 221 -2.38 20.38 2.57
CA ILE A 221 -2.84 20.99 3.82
C ILE A 221 -4.21 20.42 4.21
N LEU A 222 -5.16 20.40 3.28
CA LEU A 222 -6.49 19.82 3.53
C LEU A 222 -6.39 18.33 3.92
N GLY A 223 -5.51 17.55 3.29
CA GLY A 223 -5.24 16.16 3.61
C GLY A 223 -4.71 15.98 5.03
N ALA A 224 -3.70 16.76 5.42
CA ALA A 224 -3.10 16.70 6.75
C ALA A 224 -4.13 17.06 7.85
N PHE A 225 -4.84 18.17 7.67
CA PHE A 225 -5.90 18.56 8.61
C PHE A 225 -7.07 17.59 8.63
N GLY A 226 -7.54 17.15 7.46
CA GLY A 226 -8.63 16.17 7.35
C GLY A 226 -8.29 14.86 8.05
N THR A 227 -7.06 14.34 7.85
CA THR A 227 -6.56 13.14 8.51
C THR A 227 -6.50 13.32 10.03
N TYR A 228 -5.98 14.46 10.51
CA TYR A 228 -5.92 14.77 11.94
C TYR A 228 -7.31 14.82 12.58
N PHE A 229 -8.25 15.55 11.96
CA PHE A 229 -9.64 15.61 12.45
C PHE A 229 -10.34 14.26 12.41
N TYR A 230 -10.17 13.51 11.32
CA TYR A 230 -10.74 12.17 11.16
C TYR A 230 -10.23 11.24 12.26
N LEU A 231 -8.93 11.15 12.47
CA LEU A 231 -8.34 10.33 13.53
C LEU A 231 -8.89 10.73 14.91
N ARG A 232 -8.89 12.03 15.23
CA ARG A 232 -9.35 12.51 16.53
C ARG A 232 -10.85 12.24 16.76
N PHE A 233 -11.68 12.40 15.73
CA PHE A 233 -13.13 12.27 15.86
C PHE A 233 -13.58 10.81 15.80
N VAL A 234 -13.05 10.04 14.86
CA VAL A 234 -13.45 8.65 14.63
C VAL A 234 -12.80 7.73 15.65
N CYS A 235 -11.51 7.88 15.91
CA CYS A 235 -10.85 7.06 16.94
C CYS A 235 -11.51 7.21 18.32
N LYS A 236 -11.85 8.44 18.69
CA LYS A 236 -12.57 8.67 19.95
C LYS A 236 -13.92 7.98 20.04
N ARG A 237 -14.63 7.83 18.92
CA ARG A 237 -15.95 7.18 18.89
C ARG A 237 -15.88 5.67 18.72
N VAL A 238 -14.95 5.18 17.93
CA VAL A 238 -14.85 3.76 17.56
C VAL A 238 -14.01 2.98 18.56
N PHE A 239 -13.01 3.63 19.15
CA PHE A 239 -12.08 3.01 20.10
C PHE A 239 -12.03 3.79 21.42
N PRO A 240 -13.14 3.86 22.18
CA PRO A 240 -13.19 4.61 23.44
C PRO A 240 -12.20 4.10 24.50
N TRP A 241 -11.76 2.84 24.39
CA TRP A 241 -10.74 2.25 25.27
C TRP A 241 -9.31 2.70 24.98
N PHE A 242 -9.04 3.36 23.87
CA PHE A 242 -7.73 3.91 23.54
C PHE A 242 -7.47 5.32 24.11
N GLU A 243 -8.46 5.92 24.75
CA GLU A 243 -8.35 7.25 25.38
C GLU A 243 -8.15 7.19 26.92
N HIS A 244 -7.95 6.00 27.50
CA HIS A 244 -7.72 5.86 28.93
C HIS A 244 -6.25 5.61 29.25
#